data_fd9f07367f49d329c6e75a8689694152
#
_entry.id   fd9f07367f49d329c6e75a8689694152
#
_cell.length_a   1.000
_cell.length_b   1.000
_cell.length_c   1.000
_cell.angle_alpha   90.00
_cell.angle_beta   90.00
_cell.angle_gamma   90.00
#
_symmetry.space_group_name_H-M   'P 1'
#
loop_
_entity.id
_entity.type
_entity.pdbx_description
1 polymer ?
#
loop_
_entity_poly.entity_id
_entity_poly.type
_entity_poly.pdbx_seq_one_letter_code
_entity_poly.pdbx_strand_id
1 'polypeptide(L)'
;FWESDTMPRLKDLRLLLAAGGLAILAACQTAPPPPPPAPVVQPQYTPRAPTPPFGASTLSVIPVLRADGLRETINRDLGPLETLWHVRAAMNVAALSCTGPLYERLVGDYNAFIGNNSASLRNANNAIIRKFQRDIGAGYKTEHDRHQTQLYNYWSFSPLRRPFCDQAVQVSQRAIVTKSAELDEFAAQALMELEKPFSDFYLAYEEYERDLEAWNVQYGQPAAAVAGPAILDDEQVPAGE
;
A
#
# COMPACT_ATOMS: atom_id res chain seq x y z
N PHE A 1 68.62 -32.47 -4.09
CA PHE A 1 69.46 -32.99 -5.18
C PHE A 1 69.58 -31.91 -6.17
N TRP A 2 70.57 -31.07 -6.10
CA TRP A 2 71.94 -31.19 -6.60
C TRP A 2 71.90 -31.38 -8.11
N GLU A 3 72.60 -30.70 -8.92
CA GLU A 3 73.94 -29.99 -8.94
C GLU A 3 73.98 -29.29 -10.28
N SER A 4 74.37 -28.07 -10.33
CA SER A 4 75.73 -27.59 -10.58
C SER A 4 76.19 -27.59 -12.01
N ASP A 5 76.66 -26.42 -12.33
CA ASP A 5 77.87 -26.06 -13.12
C ASP A 5 77.75 -26.05 -14.66
N THR A 6 78.18 -25.11 -15.38
CA THR A 6 79.45 -24.37 -15.31
C THR A 6 79.49 -23.32 -16.38
N MET A 7 80.02 -22.16 -16.07
CA MET A 7 80.64 -21.26 -17.06
C MET A 7 81.95 -21.86 -17.62
N PRO A 8 82.40 -21.52 -18.79
CA PRO A 8 83.60 -20.72 -18.86
C PRO A 8 83.70 -19.63 -20.00
N ARG A 9 84.18 -18.52 -19.57
CA ARG A 9 85.42 -17.79 -20.01
C ARG A 9 85.58 -17.34 -21.43
N LEU A 10 85.62 -16.01 -21.51
CA LEU A 10 86.59 -15.08 -22.18
C LEU A 10 87.67 -15.68 -23.06
N LYS A 11 87.85 -15.07 -24.15
CA LYS A 11 89.05 -14.52 -24.84
C LYS A 11 88.83 -14.68 -26.32
N ASP A 12 89.15 -13.83 -27.15
CA ASP A 12 90.07 -12.84 -27.58
C ASP A 12 89.55 -12.14 -28.83
N LEU A 13 89.62 -10.97 -28.96
CA LEU A 13 90.64 -10.04 -29.35
C LEU A 13 90.62 -9.64 -30.84
N ARG A 14 90.29 -8.42 -31.05
CA ARG A 14 90.87 -7.51 -32.04
C ARG A 14 90.65 -7.64 -33.55
N LEU A 15 90.26 -6.62 -34.06
CA LEU A 15 90.74 -5.69 -35.04
C LEU A 15 89.81 -5.39 -36.24
N LEU A 16 89.66 -4.10 -36.36
CA LEU A 16 89.79 -3.15 -37.48
C LEU A 16 88.57 -2.90 -38.38
N LEU A 17 88.08 -1.70 -38.18
CA LEU A 17 88.18 -0.49 -39.06
C LEU A 17 87.21 -0.50 -40.27
N ALA A 18 86.44 0.46 -40.25
CA ALA A 18 86.25 1.56 -41.20
C ALA A 18 84.87 1.78 -41.76
N ALA A 19 84.38 2.95 -41.46
CA ALA A 19 83.70 3.90 -42.33
C ALA A 19 82.33 3.60 -42.88
N GLY A 20 81.41 4.40 -42.51
CA GLY A 20 80.15 4.55 -43.19
C GLY A 20 79.06 5.16 -42.29
N GLY A 21 79.21 6.49 -42.11
CA GLY A 21 78.15 7.22 -41.37
C GLY A 21 76.84 7.23 -42.11
N LEU A 22 75.82 6.75 -41.46
CA LEU A 22 74.46 7.15 -41.74
C LEU A 22 73.76 7.40 -40.38
N ALA A 23 73.65 8.67 -40.07
CA ALA A 23 72.84 9.11 -38.91
C ALA A 23 71.35 8.87 -39.21
N ILE A 24 70.84 7.79 -38.67
CA ILE A 24 69.40 7.58 -38.59
C ILE A 24 68.92 8.34 -37.37
N LEU A 25 68.33 9.52 -37.61
CA LEU A 25 67.53 10.24 -36.61
C LEU A 25 66.29 9.39 -36.31
N ALA A 26 66.39 8.56 -35.26
CA ALA A 26 65.21 7.94 -34.67
C ALA A 26 64.40 9.05 -34.04
N ALA A 27 63.40 9.57 -34.76
CA ALA A 27 62.36 10.40 -34.19
C ALA A 27 61.60 9.54 -33.17
N CYS A 28 61.87 9.77 -31.88
CA CYS A 28 61.00 9.28 -30.81
C CYS A 28 59.63 9.92 -30.99
N GLN A 29 58.72 9.23 -31.70
CA GLN A 29 57.32 9.58 -31.66
C GLN A 29 56.82 9.22 -30.26
N THR A 30 56.75 10.21 -29.37
CA THR A 30 56.03 10.13 -28.12
C THR A 30 54.56 9.86 -28.50
N ALA A 31 54.05 8.68 -28.17
CA ALA A 31 52.65 8.37 -28.32
C ALA A 31 51.82 9.44 -27.61
N PRO A 32 50.75 9.94 -28.20
CA PRO A 32 49.88 10.90 -27.53
C PRO A 32 49.41 10.32 -26.18
N PRO A 33 49.30 11.16 -25.12
CA PRO A 33 48.84 10.68 -23.84
C PRO A 33 47.46 10.02 -24.01
N PRO A 34 47.17 8.90 -23.29
CA PRO A 34 45.89 8.26 -23.38
C PRO A 34 44.77 9.27 -23.00
N PRO A 35 43.63 9.22 -23.70
CA PRO A 35 42.54 10.11 -23.37
C PRO A 35 42.16 9.97 -21.89
N PRO A 36 41.76 11.06 -21.23
CA PRO A 36 41.36 11.03 -19.83
C PRO A 36 40.25 9.97 -19.67
N PRO A 37 40.24 9.18 -18.59
CA PRO A 37 39.20 8.19 -18.37
C PRO A 37 37.86 8.90 -18.39
N ALA A 38 36.87 8.27 -19.08
CA ALA A 38 35.50 8.77 -19.14
C ALA A 38 34.97 8.96 -17.72
N PRO A 39 34.22 10.04 -17.46
CA PRO A 39 33.64 10.26 -16.15
C PRO A 39 32.89 9.00 -15.70
N VAL A 40 33.24 8.45 -14.56
CA VAL A 40 32.52 7.34 -13.95
C VAL A 40 31.15 7.88 -13.53
N VAL A 41 30.13 7.61 -14.31
CA VAL A 41 28.73 7.90 -13.94
C VAL A 41 28.43 7.00 -12.74
N GLN A 42 28.44 7.57 -11.54
CA GLN A 42 27.99 6.84 -10.37
C GLN A 42 26.52 6.51 -10.55
N PRO A 43 26.10 5.25 -10.32
CA PRO A 43 24.67 4.91 -10.37
C PRO A 43 23.93 5.78 -9.37
N GLN A 44 23.02 6.61 -9.87
CA GLN A 44 22.19 7.46 -9.03
C GLN A 44 21.20 6.55 -8.31
N TYR A 45 21.37 6.40 -7.00
CA TYR A 45 20.44 5.61 -6.19
C TYR A 45 19.09 6.32 -6.13
N THR A 46 18.07 5.71 -6.74
CA THR A 46 16.68 6.15 -6.59
C THR A 46 16.06 5.37 -5.43
N PRO A 47 15.63 6.04 -4.35
CA PRO A 47 14.93 5.38 -3.27
C PRO A 47 13.69 4.66 -3.76
N ARG A 48 13.31 3.57 -3.09
CA ARG A 48 12.09 2.86 -3.41
C ARG A 48 10.88 3.77 -3.14
N ALA A 49 9.89 3.73 -4.06
CA ALA A 49 8.65 4.44 -3.87
C ALA A 49 7.91 3.97 -2.59
N PRO A 50 7.22 4.88 -1.88
CA PRO A 50 6.36 4.54 -0.77
C PRO A 50 5.34 3.46 -1.16
N THR A 51 4.94 2.65 -0.19
CA THR A 51 3.93 1.61 -0.39
C THR A 51 2.74 1.86 0.51
N PRO A 52 1.50 1.54 0.06
CA PRO A 52 0.30 1.75 0.87
C PRO A 52 0.38 1.03 2.23
N PRO A 53 -0.18 1.63 3.29
CA PRO A 53 -0.21 1.00 4.61
C PRO A 53 -1.05 -0.28 4.61
N PHE A 54 -0.69 -1.21 5.49
CA PHE A 54 -1.37 -2.49 5.70
C PHE A 54 -1.55 -3.35 4.42
N GLY A 55 -0.76 -3.12 3.39
CA GLY A 55 -0.89 -3.82 2.10
C GLY A 55 -2.17 -3.47 1.33
N ALA A 56 -2.73 -2.29 1.58
CA ALA A 56 -3.89 -1.79 0.85
C ALA A 56 -3.56 -1.54 -0.63
N SER A 57 -4.59 -1.43 -1.44
CA SER A 57 -4.45 -1.03 -2.86
C SER A 57 -3.98 0.42 -2.97
N THR A 58 -3.17 0.72 -3.97
CA THR A 58 -2.83 2.09 -4.38
C THR A 58 -4.04 2.89 -4.90
N LEU A 59 -5.15 2.19 -5.18
CA LEU A 59 -6.42 2.75 -5.62
C LEU A 59 -7.47 2.76 -4.50
N SER A 60 -7.06 2.58 -3.25
CA SER A 60 -8.01 2.67 -2.12
C SER A 60 -8.55 4.08 -2.02
N VAL A 61 -9.87 4.19 -1.88
CA VAL A 61 -10.54 5.48 -1.66
C VAL A 61 -10.81 5.61 -0.17
N ILE A 62 -10.25 6.64 0.44
CA ILE A 62 -10.53 6.97 1.84
C ILE A 62 -11.71 7.92 1.93
N PRO A 63 -12.56 7.81 2.98
CA PRO A 63 -13.69 8.70 3.15
C PRO A 63 -13.27 10.16 3.31
N VAL A 64 -14.09 11.08 2.81
CA VAL A 64 -13.84 12.52 2.88
C VAL A 64 -13.77 12.99 4.32
N LEU A 65 -12.81 13.87 4.61
CA LEU A 65 -12.71 14.54 5.90
C LEU A 65 -13.74 15.68 5.96
N ARG A 66 -14.59 15.67 6.99
CA ARG A 66 -15.60 16.70 7.23
C ARG A 66 -14.98 17.91 7.92
N ALA A 67 -15.72 19.02 7.95
CA ALA A 67 -15.29 20.25 8.62
C ALA A 67 -15.11 20.09 10.15
N ASP A 68 -15.77 19.10 10.76
CA ASP A 68 -15.63 18.75 12.17
C ASP A 68 -14.40 17.88 12.48
N GLY A 69 -13.56 17.58 11.47
CA GLY A 69 -12.37 16.73 11.60
C GLY A 69 -12.68 15.23 11.63
N LEU A 70 -13.92 14.82 11.43
CA LEU A 70 -14.31 13.42 11.33
C LEU A 70 -14.46 12.99 9.87
N ARG A 71 -14.26 11.71 9.61
CA ARG A 71 -14.44 11.18 8.25
C ARG A 71 -15.88 10.79 8.00
N GLU A 72 -16.36 11.03 6.79
CA GLU A 72 -17.69 10.63 6.33
C GLU A 72 -17.74 9.13 6.11
N THR A 73 -18.14 8.39 7.13
CA THR A 73 -18.31 6.92 7.08
C THR A 73 -19.76 6.54 7.29
N ILE A 74 -20.09 5.28 7.02
CA ILE A 74 -21.42 4.74 7.28
C ILE A 74 -21.80 4.75 8.78
N ASN A 75 -20.83 4.99 9.65
CA ASN A 75 -21.01 5.03 11.10
C ASN A 75 -21.15 6.46 11.66
N ARG A 76 -21.44 7.44 10.82
CA ARG A 76 -21.62 8.84 11.24
C ARG A 76 -23.09 9.19 11.48
N ASP A 77 -23.28 10.15 12.38
CA ASP A 77 -24.59 10.76 12.67
C ASP A 77 -25.68 9.74 13.05
N LEU A 78 -25.29 8.67 13.75
CA LEU A 78 -26.15 7.59 14.16
C LEU A 78 -26.88 7.93 15.47
N GLY A 79 -28.17 7.59 15.53
CA GLY A 79 -28.88 7.55 16.80
C GLY A 79 -28.49 6.31 17.63
N PRO A 80 -28.83 6.28 18.95
CA PRO A 80 -28.41 5.18 19.85
C PRO A 80 -28.77 3.77 19.34
N LEU A 81 -29.96 3.58 18.81
CA LEU A 81 -30.41 2.29 18.28
C LEU A 81 -29.68 1.90 16.98
N GLU A 82 -29.33 2.88 16.14
CA GLU A 82 -28.51 2.64 14.93
C GLU A 82 -27.10 2.26 15.35
N THR A 83 -26.51 2.97 16.31
CA THR A 83 -25.19 2.67 16.89
C THR A 83 -25.12 1.24 17.41
N LEU A 84 -26.11 0.82 18.20
CA LEU A 84 -26.19 -0.55 18.71
C LEU A 84 -26.25 -1.59 17.57
N TRP A 85 -27.02 -1.29 16.52
CA TRP A 85 -27.11 -2.19 15.35
C TRP A 85 -25.79 -2.25 14.57
N HIS A 86 -25.10 -1.14 14.43
CA HIS A 86 -23.80 -1.09 13.75
C HIS A 86 -22.70 -1.85 14.51
N VAL A 87 -22.69 -1.72 15.86
CA VAL A 87 -21.82 -2.55 16.71
C VAL A 87 -22.15 -4.03 16.60
N ARG A 88 -23.43 -4.38 16.61
CA ARG A 88 -23.87 -5.78 16.36
C ARG A 88 -23.37 -6.29 15.01
N ALA A 89 -23.45 -5.48 13.95
CA ALA A 89 -22.95 -5.85 12.62
C ALA A 89 -21.43 -6.04 12.60
N ALA A 90 -20.67 -5.14 13.25
CA ALA A 90 -19.23 -5.28 13.40
C ALA A 90 -18.84 -6.57 14.12
N MET A 91 -19.48 -6.86 15.25
CA MET A 91 -19.25 -8.10 16.00
C MET A 91 -19.62 -9.35 15.20
N ASN A 92 -20.67 -9.29 14.36
CA ASN A 92 -21.02 -10.38 13.45
C ASN A 92 -19.92 -10.62 12.41
N VAL A 93 -19.43 -9.56 11.78
CA VAL A 93 -18.30 -9.66 10.83
C VAL A 93 -17.07 -10.22 11.52
N ALA A 94 -16.76 -9.76 12.73
CA ALA A 94 -15.63 -10.30 13.50
C ALA A 94 -15.79 -11.80 13.79
N ALA A 95 -16.96 -12.23 14.23
CA ALA A 95 -17.26 -13.64 14.50
C ALA A 95 -17.11 -14.54 13.27
N LEU A 96 -17.37 -14.01 12.06
CA LEU A 96 -17.32 -14.76 10.81
C LEU A 96 -15.97 -14.70 10.11
N SER A 97 -15.20 -13.61 10.29
CA SER A 97 -13.99 -13.34 9.49
C SER A 97 -12.69 -13.42 10.26
N CYS A 98 -12.72 -13.29 11.59
CA CYS A 98 -11.53 -13.36 12.42
C CYS A 98 -11.19 -14.83 12.73
N THR A 99 -10.05 -15.29 12.25
CA THR A 99 -9.63 -16.70 12.36
C THR A 99 -8.31 -16.82 13.10
N GLY A 100 -8.14 -17.95 13.79
CA GLY A 100 -6.93 -18.26 14.55
C GLY A 100 -7.14 -18.28 16.05
N PRO A 101 -6.19 -18.83 16.83
CA PRO A 101 -6.36 -19.12 18.25
C PRO A 101 -6.74 -17.91 19.12
N LEU A 102 -6.32 -16.70 18.73
CA LEU A 102 -6.63 -15.46 19.46
C LEU A 102 -8.11 -15.05 19.34
N TYR A 103 -8.81 -15.55 18.34
CA TYR A 103 -10.16 -15.10 17.96
C TYR A 103 -11.24 -16.17 18.16
N GLU A 104 -10.90 -17.38 18.61
CA GLU A 104 -11.84 -18.52 18.76
C GLU A 104 -13.06 -18.18 19.62
N ARG A 105 -12.89 -17.29 20.58
CA ARG A 105 -13.98 -16.88 21.46
C ARG A 105 -15.05 -16.01 20.81
N LEU A 106 -14.73 -15.30 19.70
CA LEU A 106 -15.61 -14.30 19.10
C LEU A 106 -16.98 -14.85 18.69
N VAL A 107 -17.03 -16.08 18.20
CA VAL A 107 -18.30 -16.73 17.84
C VAL A 107 -19.18 -16.96 19.09
N GLY A 108 -18.59 -17.46 20.17
CA GLY A 108 -19.27 -17.70 21.43
C GLY A 108 -19.75 -16.38 22.07
N ASP A 109 -18.87 -15.37 22.11
CA ASP A 109 -19.17 -14.05 22.64
C ASP A 109 -20.29 -13.37 21.86
N TYR A 110 -20.24 -13.41 20.51
CA TYR A 110 -21.30 -12.87 19.67
C TYR A 110 -22.65 -13.56 19.93
N ASN A 111 -22.66 -14.88 19.99
CA ASN A 111 -23.89 -15.63 20.26
C ASN A 111 -24.48 -15.31 21.65
N ALA A 112 -23.62 -15.17 22.66
CA ALA A 112 -24.03 -14.75 24.00
C ALA A 112 -24.61 -13.31 23.97
N PHE A 113 -23.92 -12.39 23.28
CA PHE A 113 -24.38 -10.99 23.16
C PHE A 113 -25.77 -10.89 22.50
N ILE A 114 -25.99 -11.57 21.36
CA ILE A 114 -27.29 -11.52 20.68
C ILE A 114 -28.39 -12.26 21.45
N GLY A 115 -28.04 -13.32 22.17
CA GLY A 115 -28.99 -14.04 23.04
C GLY A 115 -29.45 -13.19 24.21
N ASN A 116 -28.48 -12.63 24.96
CA ASN A 116 -28.73 -11.81 26.14
C ASN A 116 -29.53 -10.52 25.83
N ASN A 117 -29.33 -9.96 24.61
CA ASN A 117 -29.86 -8.65 24.23
C ASN A 117 -30.87 -8.72 23.07
N SER A 118 -31.50 -9.88 22.87
CA SER A 118 -32.37 -10.14 21.71
C SER A 118 -33.54 -9.16 21.55
N ALA A 119 -34.14 -8.70 22.65
CA ALA A 119 -35.23 -7.73 22.62
C ALA A 119 -34.72 -6.32 22.19
N SER A 120 -33.62 -5.86 22.74
CA SER A 120 -33.00 -4.58 22.40
C SER A 120 -32.54 -4.55 20.95
N LEU A 121 -31.93 -5.64 20.48
CA LEU A 121 -31.47 -5.77 19.08
C LEU A 121 -32.65 -5.83 18.10
N ARG A 122 -33.74 -6.48 18.44
CA ARG A 122 -34.98 -6.42 17.62
C ARG A 122 -35.54 -5.00 17.55
N ASN A 123 -35.52 -4.27 18.68
CA ASN A 123 -35.96 -2.89 18.71
C ASN A 123 -35.07 -1.99 17.83
N ALA A 124 -33.76 -2.16 17.91
CA ALA A 124 -32.79 -1.47 17.06
C ALA A 124 -33.05 -1.74 15.56
N ASN A 125 -33.19 -2.99 15.16
CA ASN A 125 -33.50 -3.36 13.78
C ASN A 125 -34.80 -2.71 13.28
N ASN A 126 -35.86 -2.80 14.10
CA ASN A 126 -37.15 -2.20 13.74
C ASN A 126 -37.08 -0.67 13.66
N ALA A 127 -36.26 -0.02 14.47
CA ALA A 127 -36.07 1.43 14.42
C ALA A 127 -35.39 1.85 13.09
N ILE A 128 -34.39 1.13 12.65
CA ILE A 128 -33.72 1.35 11.35
C ILE A 128 -34.71 1.15 10.21
N ILE A 129 -35.45 0.07 10.19
CA ILE A 129 -36.46 -0.18 9.15
C ILE A 129 -37.49 0.96 9.10
N ARG A 130 -37.99 1.41 10.27
CA ARG A 130 -38.93 2.56 10.33
C ARG A 130 -38.28 3.86 9.85
N LYS A 131 -37.00 4.07 10.11
CA LYS A 131 -36.28 5.25 9.59
C LYS A 131 -36.27 5.23 8.06
N PHE A 132 -35.86 4.11 7.45
CA PHE A 132 -35.88 3.98 5.98
C PHE A 132 -37.28 4.14 5.39
N GLN A 133 -38.31 3.59 6.05
CA GLN A 133 -39.70 3.79 5.61
C GLN A 133 -40.13 5.25 5.61
N ARG A 134 -39.76 6.01 6.64
CA ARG A 134 -40.10 7.44 6.74
C ARG A 134 -39.32 8.29 5.71
N ASP A 135 -38.03 8.01 5.60
CA ASP A 135 -37.09 8.89 4.88
C ASP A 135 -37.12 8.62 3.36
N ILE A 136 -37.38 7.36 2.95
CA ILE A 136 -37.34 6.92 1.55
C ILE A 136 -38.73 6.60 1.00
N GLY A 137 -39.67 6.16 1.80
CA GLY A 137 -40.99 5.77 1.33
C GLY A 137 -41.01 4.44 0.57
N ALA A 138 -41.63 4.42 -0.61
CA ALA A 138 -41.88 3.16 -1.36
C ALA A 138 -40.63 2.36 -1.72
N GLY A 139 -39.46 3.00 -1.88
CA GLY A 139 -38.17 2.36 -2.22
C GLY A 139 -37.38 1.86 -1.02
N TYR A 140 -37.87 1.95 0.21
CA TYR A 140 -37.08 1.78 1.42
C TYR A 140 -36.39 0.42 1.54
N LYS A 141 -36.97 -0.66 1.03
CA LYS A 141 -36.37 -2.00 1.15
C LYS A 141 -35.02 -2.07 0.41
N THR A 142 -34.98 -1.60 -0.82
CA THR A 142 -33.76 -1.58 -1.63
C THR A 142 -32.67 -0.72 -0.99
N GLU A 143 -33.04 0.45 -0.46
CA GLU A 143 -32.08 1.33 0.22
C GLU A 143 -31.59 0.74 1.55
N HIS A 144 -32.47 0.13 2.32
CA HIS A 144 -32.11 -0.59 3.53
C HIS A 144 -31.14 -1.75 3.22
N ASP A 145 -31.44 -2.58 2.20
CA ASP A 145 -30.56 -3.69 1.82
C ASP A 145 -29.20 -3.20 1.33
N ARG A 146 -29.17 -2.08 0.58
CA ARG A 146 -27.93 -1.43 0.18
C ARG A 146 -27.12 -0.96 1.39
N HIS A 147 -27.78 -0.29 2.33
CA HIS A 147 -27.14 0.17 3.58
C HIS A 147 -26.56 -1.01 4.38
N GLN A 148 -27.31 -2.10 4.53
CA GLN A 148 -26.79 -3.30 5.20
C GLN A 148 -25.55 -3.85 4.48
N THR A 149 -25.59 -3.95 3.16
CA THR A 149 -24.44 -4.41 2.37
C THR A 149 -23.23 -3.50 2.55
N GLN A 150 -23.40 -2.18 2.53
CA GLN A 150 -22.34 -1.22 2.76
C GLN A 150 -21.75 -1.33 4.18
N LEU A 151 -22.61 -1.52 5.19
CA LEU A 151 -22.21 -1.71 6.58
C LEU A 151 -21.34 -2.96 6.77
N TYR A 152 -21.74 -4.08 6.21
CA TYR A 152 -20.94 -5.31 6.27
C TYR A 152 -19.63 -5.21 5.48
N ASN A 153 -19.65 -4.57 4.31
CA ASN A 153 -18.46 -4.32 3.51
C ASN A 153 -17.47 -3.41 4.25
N TYR A 154 -17.96 -2.38 4.94
CA TYR A 154 -17.12 -1.50 5.75
C TYR A 154 -16.31 -2.31 6.77
N TRP A 155 -16.96 -3.13 7.58
CA TRP A 155 -16.29 -3.92 8.62
C TRP A 155 -15.42 -5.06 8.08
N SER A 156 -15.69 -5.54 6.85
CA SER A 156 -14.92 -6.63 6.21
C SER A 156 -13.71 -6.16 5.40
N PHE A 157 -13.30 -4.89 5.52
CA PHE A 157 -12.19 -4.33 4.77
C PHE A 157 -10.88 -5.10 5.04
N SER A 158 -10.43 -5.85 4.03
CA SER A 158 -9.38 -6.87 4.17
C SER A 158 -8.04 -6.36 4.73
N PRO A 159 -7.53 -5.17 4.34
CA PRO A 159 -6.26 -4.65 4.89
C PRO A 159 -6.28 -4.48 6.41
N LEU A 160 -7.46 -4.23 6.99
CA LEU A 160 -7.62 -3.98 8.43
C LEU A 160 -8.09 -5.20 9.21
N ARG A 161 -8.21 -6.37 8.58
CA ARG A 161 -8.73 -7.57 9.26
C ARG A 161 -8.06 -7.82 10.61
N ARG A 162 -6.74 -7.83 10.67
CA ARG A 162 -6.03 -8.14 11.91
C ARG A 162 -6.25 -7.08 13.01
N PRO A 163 -5.97 -5.79 12.81
CA PRO A 163 -6.20 -4.79 13.83
C PRO A 163 -7.68 -4.65 14.23
N PHE A 164 -8.62 -4.86 13.29
CA PHE A 164 -10.04 -4.93 13.59
C PHE A 164 -10.38 -6.13 14.50
N CYS A 165 -9.85 -7.32 14.20
CA CYS A 165 -10.08 -8.51 15.00
C CYS A 165 -9.52 -8.37 16.41
N ASP A 166 -8.33 -7.78 16.57
CA ASP A 166 -7.73 -7.52 17.88
C ASP A 166 -8.63 -6.61 18.72
N GLN A 167 -9.19 -5.57 18.10
CA GLN A 167 -10.13 -4.66 18.77
C GLN A 167 -11.47 -5.34 19.09
N ALA A 168 -11.98 -6.16 18.16
CA ALA A 168 -13.25 -6.87 18.34
C ALA A 168 -13.22 -7.85 19.51
N VAL A 169 -12.07 -8.49 19.80
CA VAL A 169 -11.91 -9.33 21.00
C VAL A 169 -12.12 -8.52 22.27
N GLN A 170 -11.55 -7.31 22.37
CA GLN A 170 -11.70 -6.44 23.54
C GLN A 170 -13.17 -6.00 23.73
N VAL A 171 -13.81 -5.63 22.64
CA VAL A 171 -15.23 -5.23 22.66
C VAL A 171 -16.13 -6.41 23.01
N SER A 172 -15.91 -7.60 22.45
CA SER A 172 -16.75 -8.78 22.69
C SER A 172 -16.77 -9.21 24.16
N GLN A 173 -15.61 -9.11 24.84
CA GLN A 173 -15.51 -9.43 26.28
C GLN A 173 -16.38 -8.54 27.16
N ARG A 174 -16.53 -7.27 26.80
CA ARG A 174 -17.42 -6.34 27.51
C ARG A 174 -18.88 -6.56 27.10
N ALA A 175 -19.13 -6.83 25.84
CA ALA A 175 -20.47 -7.03 25.30
C ALA A 175 -21.25 -8.13 26.03
N ILE A 176 -20.61 -9.25 26.39
CA ILE A 176 -21.27 -10.39 27.05
C ILE A 176 -21.68 -10.12 28.49
N VAL A 177 -21.09 -9.13 29.15
CA VAL A 177 -21.38 -8.76 30.55
C VAL A 177 -22.19 -7.47 30.66
N THR A 178 -22.38 -6.73 29.55
CA THR A 178 -23.15 -5.49 29.51
C THR A 178 -24.65 -5.76 29.72
N LYS A 179 -25.23 -5.06 30.67
CA LYS A 179 -26.66 -5.14 30.95
C LYS A 179 -27.46 -4.33 29.93
N SER A 180 -28.72 -4.73 29.71
CA SER A 180 -29.60 -4.06 28.74
C SER A 180 -29.77 -2.54 28.99
N ALA A 181 -29.72 -2.10 30.24
CA ALA A 181 -29.82 -0.68 30.60
C ALA A 181 -28.56 0.14 30.24
N GLU A 182 -27.43 -0.52 30.00
CA GLU A 182 -26.12 0.07 29.70
C GLU A 182 -25.75 -0.04 28.21
N LEU A 183 -26.63 -0.61 27.39
CA LEU A 183 -26.34 -0.93 25.98
C LEU A 183 -26.06 0.30 25.12
N ASP A 184 -26.74 1.42 25.37
CA ASP A 184 -26.55 2.64 24.55
C ASP A 184 -25.15 3.23 24.79
N GLU A 185 -24.73 3.29 26.07
CA GLU A 185 -23.39 3.75 26.44
C GLU A 185 -22.30 2.78 25.94
N PHE A 186 -22.51 1.48 26.15
CA PHE A 186 -21.63 0.45 25.62
C PHE A 186 -21.49 0.58 24.11
N ALA A 187 -22.59 0.70 23.38
CA ALA A 187 -22.57 0.77 21.91
C ALA A 187 -21.81 2.00 21.40
N ALA A 188 -22.00 3.16 22.05
CA ALA A 188 -21.29 4.37 21.69
C ALA A 188 -19.77 4.22 21.85
N GLN A 189 -19.30 3.65 22.98
CA GLN A 189 -17.89 3.40 23.24
C GLN A 189 -17.34 2.31 22.31
N ALA A 190 -18.06 1.22 22.15
CA ALA A 190 -17.68 0.09 21.30
C ALA A 190 -17.52 0.49 19.84
N LEU A 191 -18.42 1.36 19.32
CA LEU A 191 -18.31 1.85 17.95
C LEU A 191 -17.02 2.63 17.73
N MET A 192 -16.68 3.56 18.63
CA MET A 192 -15.42 4.33 18.52
C MET A 192 -14.19 3.42 18.54
N GLU A 193 -14.19 2.41 19.41
CA GLU A 193 -13.07 1.48 19.52
C GLU A 193 -12.94 0.57 18.30
N LEU A 194 -14.06 0.07 17.77
CA LEU A 194 -14.07 -0.74 16.55
C LEU A 194 -13.67 0.07 15.31
N GLU A 195 -13.96 1.37 15.26
CA GLU A 195 -13.56 2.29 14.19
C GLU A 195 -12.10 2.76 14.29
N LYS A 196 -11.46 2.61 15.45
CA LYS A 196 -10.08 3.08 15.64
C LYS A 196 -9.10 2.55 14.57
N PRO A 197 -9.06 1.26 14.23
CA PRO A 197 -8.20 0.75 13.17
C PRO A 197 -8.45 1.42 11.81
N PHE A 198 -9.69 1.77 11.52
CA PHE A 198 -10.05 2.45 10.27
C PHE A 198 -9.57 3.90 10.27
N SER A 199 -9.76 4.61 11.39
CA SER A 199 -9.28 5.99 11.54
C SER A 199 -7.75 6.06 11.45
N ASP A 200 -7.03 5.14 12.09
CA ASP A 200 -5.58 5.04 12.02
C ASP A 200 -5.12 4.75 10.57
N PHE A 201 -5.83 3.88 9.86
CA PHE A 201 -5.55 3.57 8.46
C PHE A 201 -5.72 4.80 7.56
N TYR A 202 -6.80 5.56 7.73
CA TYR A 202 -7.05 6.74 6.90
C TYR A 202 -5.95 7.78 7.06
N LEU A 203 -5.47 7.99 8.28
CA LEU A 203 -4.33 8.89 8.54
C LEU A 203 -3.04 8.39 7.89
N ALA A 204 -2.74 7.10 8.04
CA ALA A 204 -1.57 6.49 7.42
C ALA A 204 -1.63 6.48 5.88
N TYR A 205 -2.83 6.37 5.31
CA TYR A 205 -3.02 6.40 3.86
C TYR A 205 -2.83 7.81 3.29
N GLU A 206 -3.30 8.86 3.99
CA GLU A 206 -3.01 10.25 3.61
C GLU A 206 -1.51 10.57 3.69
N GLU A 207 -0.82 10.05 4.70
CA GLU A 207 0.64 10.18 4.79
C GLU A 207 1.32 9.51 3.60
N TYR A 208 0.92 8.29 3.28
CA TYR A 208 1.40 7.58 2.10
C TYR A 208 1.18 8.38 0.80
N GLU A 209 -0.01 8.97 0.60
CA GLU A 209 -0.31 9.76 -0.60
C GLU A 209 0.60 10.99 -0.71
N ARG A 210 0.83 11.71 0.40
CA ARG A 210 1.77 12.85 0.44
C ARG A 210 3.21 12.43 0.13
N ASP A 211 3.66 11.34 0.72
CA ASP A 211 5.01 10.82 0.53
C ASP A 211 5.21 10.32 -0.91
N LEU A 212 4.19 9.69 -1.49
CA LEU A 212 4.20 9.23 -2.88
C LEU A 212 4.25 10.42 -3.85
N GLU A 213 3.49 11.49 -3.58
CA GLU A 213 3.55 12.71 -4.38
C GLU A 213 4.94 13.34 -4.32
N ALA A 214 5.51 13.50 -3.12
CA ALA A 214 6.86 14.02 -2.94
C ALA A 214 7.91 13.15 -3.65
N TRP A 215 7.78 11.84 -3.58
CA TRP A 215 8.65 10.91 -4.28
C TRP A 215 8.51 11.05 -5.80
N ASN A 216 7.29 11.15 -6.31
CA ASN A 216 7.03 11.32 -7.75
C ASN A 216 7.60 12.64 -8.27
N VAL A 217 7.52 13.73 -7.52
CA VAL A 217 8.11 15.03 -7.88
C VAL A 217 9.64 14.92 -7.98
N GLN A 218 10.25 14.18 -7.07
CA GLN A 218 11.73 14.10 -6.99
C GLN A 218 12.32 13.02 -7.90
N TYR A 219 11.64 11.89 -8.06
CA TYR A 219 12.19 10.68 -8.72
C TYR A 219 11.28 10.14 -9.80
N GLY A 220 10.02 10.58 -9.91
CA GLY A 220 9.09 10.16 -10.93
C GLY A 220 9.64 10.53 -12.30
N GLN A 221 9.72 9.58 -13.22
CA GLN A 221 10.04 9.92 -14.60
C GLN A 221 8.89 10.77 -15.14
N PRO A 222 9.16 11.89 -15.85
CA PRO A 222 8.11 12.55 -16.59
C PRO A 222 7.45 11.50 -17.49
N ALA A 223 6.13 11.42 -17.47
CA ALA A 223 5.40 10.52 -18.35
C ALA A 223 5.98 10.71 -19.75
N ALA A 224 6.60 9.66 -20.30
CA ALA A 224 7.10 9.70 -21.66
C ALA A 224 5.94 10.22 -22.51
N ALA A 225 6.12 11.37 -23.13
CA ALA A 225 5.13 11.89 -24.06
C ALA A 225 4.77 10.73 -24.97
N VAL A 226 3.52 10.28 -24.89
CA VAL A 226 3.01 9.23 -25.75
C VAL A 226 3.25 9.78 -27.14
N ALA A 227 4.28 9.28 -27.83
CA ALA A 227 4.52 9.61 -29.23
C ALA A 227 3.24 9.22 -29.94
N GLY A 228 2.49 10.22 -30.35
CA GLY A 228 1.28 10.01 -31.14
C GLY A 228 1.66 9.07 -32.30
N PRO A 229 0.74 8.23 -32.76
CA PRO A 229 1.01 7.34 -33.85
C PRO A 229 1.64 8.15 -34.99
N ALA A 230 2.82 7.74 -35.45
CA ALA A 230 3.44 8.33 -36.63
C ALA A 230 2.40 8.30 -37.75
N ILE A 231 2.00 9.47 -38.18
CA ILE A 231 1.16 9.61 -39.37
C ILE A 231 2.05 9.05 -40.47
N LEU A 232 1.75 7.86 -40.91
CA LEU A 232 2.35 7.30 -42.13
C LEU A 232 1.85 8.20 -43.28
N ASP A 233 2.75 9.00 -43.83
CA ASP A 233 2.49 9.76 -45.06
C ASP A 233 1.96 8.79 -46.09
N ASP A 234 0.79 9.12 -46.59
CA ASP A 234 0.04 8.40 -47.61
C ASP A 234 0.91 8.34 -48.88
N GLU A 235 1.47 7.17 -49.16
CA GLU A 235 2.28 6.89 -50.31
C GLU A 235 1.42 7.07 -51.55
N GLN A 236 1.81 8.03 -52.36
CA GLN A 236 1.23 8.38 -53.63
C GLN A 236 0.99 7.14 -54.48
N VAL A 237 -0.28 6.83 -54.77
CA VAL A 237 -0.68 5.84 -55.78
C VAL A 237 -0.38 6.47 -57.16
N PRO A 238 0.48 5.88 -58.02
CA PRO A 238 0.65 6.36 -59.38
C PRO A 238 -0.60 6.03 -60.17
N ALA A 239 -1.14 7.05 -60.86
CA ALA A 239 -2.19 6.89 -61.84
C ALA A 239 -1.63 6.04 -63.05
N GLY A 240 -2.15 4.83 -63.20
CA GLY A 240 -1.93 3.97 -64.35
C GLY A 240 -2.94 4.27 -65.45
N GLU A 241 -2.45 4.40 -66.68
CA GLU A 241 -3.16 4.51 -67.94
C GLU A 241 -4.14 3.35 -68.20
#